data_d2e11f84277af00de08f52ec63ee091e
#
_entry.id   d2e11f84277af00de08f52ec63ee091e
#
_cell.length_a   1.000
_cell.length_b   1.000
_cell.length_c   1.000
_cell.angle_alpha   90.00
_cell.angle_beta   90.00
_cell.angle_gamma   90.00
#
_symmetry.space_group_name_H-M   'P 1'
#
loop_
_entity.id
_entity.type
_entity.pdbx_description
1 polymer ?
#
loop_
_entity_poly.entity_id
_entity_poly.type
_entity_poly.pdbx_seq_one_letter_code
_entity_poly.pdbx_strand_id
1 'polypeptide(L)'
;RASLIGLDWQDIGKIHLKILEELRELQAEIKADNRDNLISELGDVLFSCVNLARKLDIDPEIALMQSNKKFAERVRYVEKSCNEHSKGKIDQKFLDLYWARSKEEQLD
;
A
#
# COMPACT_ATOMS: atom_id res chain seq x y z
N ARG A 1 -19.57 -11.99 -11.03
CA ARG A 1 -19.63 -10.60 -11.51
C ARG A 1 -19.44 -10.55 -13.01
N ALA A 2 -20.28 -9.78 -13.68
CA ALA A 2 -20.22 -9.68 -15.13
C ALA A 2 -18.86 -9.13 -15.62
N SER A 3 -18.31 -8.14 -14.92
CA SER A 3 -17.03 -7.57 -15.27
C SER A 3 -15.91 -8.59 -15.16
N LEU A 4 -15.95 -9.44 -14.16
CA LEU A 4 -14.95 -10.48 -13.99
C LEU A 4 -15.08 -11.57 -15.05
N ILE A 5 -16.30 -11.86 -15.47
CA ILE A 5 -16.52 -12.85 -16.52
C ILE A 5 -15.91 -12.38 -17.83
N GLY A 6 -15.98 -11.09 -18.11
CA GLY A 6 -15.43 -10.53 -19.33
C GLY A 6 -13.97 -10.09 -19.25
N LEU A 7 -13.30 -10.34 -18.12
CA LEU A 7 -11.93 -9.91 -17.95
C LEU A 7 -10.97 -10.65 -18.89
N ASP A 8 -10.10 -9.88 -19.50
CA ASP A 8 -8.97 -10.43 -20.25
C ASP A 8 -7.78 -10.55 -19.32
N TRP A 9 -7.49 -11.76 -18.91
CA TRP A 9 -6.38 -12.03 -18.00
C TRP A 9 -5.02 -11.64 -18.58
N GLN A 10 -4.90 -11.63 -19.90
CA GLN A 10 -3.68 -11.15 -20.53
C GLN A 10 -3.46 -9.66 -20.30
N ASP A 11 -4.53 -8.88 -20.36
CA ASP A 11 -4.45 -7.44 -20.08
C ASP A 11 -4.05 -7.18 -18.64
N ILE A 12 -4.62 -7.95 -17.71
CA ILE A 12 -4.26 -7.82 -16.29
C ILE A 12 -2.81 -8.18 -16.07
N GLY A 13 -2.32 -9.24 -16.71
CA GLY A 13 -0.92 -9.62 -16.65
C GLY A 13 0.02 -8.55 -17.17
N LYS A 14 -0.37 -7.90 -18.26
CA LYS A 14 0.42 -6.81 -18.83
C LYS A 14 0.50 -5.62 -17.90
N ILE A 15 -0.62 -5.27 -17.25
CA ILE A 15 -0.63 -4.18 -16.28
C ILE A 15 0.25 -4.51 -15.09
N HIS A 16 0.18 -5.75 -14.61
CA HIS A 16 1.04 -6.20 -13.51
C HIS A 16 2.52 -6.04 -13.85
N LEU A 17 2.91 -6.49 -15.05
CA LEU A 17 4.29 -6.35 -15.50
C LEU A 17 4.69 -4.88 -15.63
N LYS A 18 3.76 -4.04 -16.06
CA LYS A 18 4.02 -2.61 -16.17
C LYS A 18 4.29 -1.99 -14.79
N ILE A 19 3.52 -2.39 -13.79
CA ILE A 19 3.74 -1.91 -12.42
C ILE A 19 5.13 -2.30 -11.94
N LEU A 20 5.54 -3.54 -12.19
CA LEU A 20 6.88 -3.99 -11.79
C LEU A 20 7.97 -3.20 -12.51
N GLU A 21 7.77 -2.89 -13.77
CA GLU A 21 8.69 -2.07 -14.55
C GLU A 21 8.81 -0.66 -13.96
N GLU A 22 7.66 -0.04 -13.66
CA GLU A 22 7.65 1.30 -13.07
C GLU A 22 8.32 1.32 -11.71
N LEU A 23 8.16 0.27 -10.92
CA LEU A 23 8.83 0.17 -9.62
C LEU A 23 10.36 0.08 -9.78
N ARG A 24 10.83 -0.63 -10.79
CA ARG A 24 12.27 -0.68 -11.04
C ARG A 24 12.83 0.67 -11.49
N GLU A 25 12.07 1.40 -12.31
CA GLU A 25 12.46 2.74 -12.73
C GLU A 25 12.51 3.70 -11.55
N LEU A 26 11.51 3.59 -10.66
CA LEU A 26 11.47 4.39 -9.44
C LEU A 26 12.69 4.11 -8.56
N GLN A 27 13.05 2.85 -8.41
CA GLN A 27 14.22 2.46 -7.61
C GLN A 27 15.50 3.08 -8.17
N ALA A 28 15.65 3.10 -9.50
CA ALA A 28 16.80 3.71 -10.14
C ALA A 28 16.86 5.21 -9.86
N GLU A 29 15.70 5.89 -9.88
CA GLU A 29 15.64 7.31 -9.63
C GLU A 29 15.91 7.66 -8.16
N ILE A 30 15.55 6.77 -7.24
CA ILE A 30 15.90 6.96 -5.82
C ILE A 30 17.42 7.02 -5.67
N LYS A 31 18.13 6.14 -6.36
CA LYS A 31 19.61 6.12 -6.31
C LYS A 31 20.22 7.35 -6.97
N ALA A 32 19.58 7.85 -8.03
CA ALA A 32 20.07 9.03 -8.74
C ALA A 32 19.79 10.32 -8.00
N ASP A 33 18.90 10.29 -7.01
CA ASP A 33 18.54 11.44 -6.18
C ASP A 33 18.04 12.63 -7.01
N ASN A 34 17.22 12.35 -8.01
CA ASN A 34 16.58 13.38 -8.83
C ASN A 34 15.12 13.51 -8.42
N ARG A 35 14.82 14.59 -7.70
CA ARG A 35 13.50 14.78 -7.08
C ARG A 35 12.37 14.85 -8.09
N ASP A 36 12.57 15.58 -9.18
CA ASP A 36 11.52 15.73 -10.20
C ASP A 36 11.22 14.40 -10.87
N ASN A 37 12.25 13.63 -11.17
CA ASN A 37 12.05 12.31 -11.74
C ASN A 37 11.41 11.35 -10.77
N LEU A 38 11.72 11.45 -9.47
CA LEU A 38 11.09 10.64 -8.45
C LEU A 38 9.59 10.88 -8.40
N ILE A 39 9.19 12.13 -8.44
CA ILE A 39 7.77 12.50 -8.42
C ILE A 39 7.06 11.91 -9.65
N SER A 40 7.69 12.07 -10.81
CA SER A 40 7.13 11.57 -12.05
C SER A 40 6.98 10.03 -12.03
N GLU A 41 8.03 9.34 -11.61
CA GLU A 41 8.00 7.87 -11.57
C GLU A 41 7.01 7.34 -10.54
N LEU A 42 6.94 7.99 -9.38
CA LEU A 42 5.94 7.60 -8.38
C LEU A 42 4.53 7.80 -8.92
N GLY A 43 4.31 8.91 -9.62
CA GLY A 43 3.02 9.16 -10.27
C GLY A 43 2.68 8.06 -11.26
N ASP A 44 3.64 7.58 -12.01
CA ASP A 44 3.42 6.51 -12.98
C ASP A 44 3.06 5.19 -12.28
N VAL A 45 3.69 4.89 -11.16
CA VAL A 45 3.33 3.72 -10.35
C VAL A 45 1.89 3.82 -9.87
N LEU A 46 1.52 4.97 -9.32
CA LEU A 46 0.16 5.19 -8.83
C LEU A 46 -0.86 5.09 -9.95
N PHE A 47 -0.56 5.67 -11.10
CA PHE A 47 -1.44 5.62 -12.26
C PHE A 47 -1.66 4.17 -12.71
N SER A 48 -0.60 3.39 -12.76
CA SER A 48 -0.69 1.99 -13.16
C SER A 48 -1.52 1.19 -12.16
N CYS A 49 -1.40 1.49 -10.86
CA CYS A 49 -2.23 0.85 -9.84
C CYS A 49 -3.71 1.19 -10.01
N VAL A 50 -4.02 2.45 -10.31
CA VAL A 50 -5.39 2.87 -10.59
C VAL A 50 -5.93 2.13 -11.82
N ASN A 51 -5.11 2.00 -12.85
CA ASN A 51 -5.50 1.30 -14.06
C ASN A 51 -5.81 -0.17 -13.77
N LEU A 52 -5.00 -0.81 -12.93
CA LEU A 52 -5.26 -2.18 -12.52
C LEU A 52 -6.60 -2.30 -11.77
N ALA A 53 -6.85 -1.38 -10.85
CA ALA A 53 -8.11 -1.36 -10.11
C ALA A 53 -9.30 -1.26 -11.06
N ARG A 54 -9.21 -0.39 -12.04
CA ARG A 54 -10.28 -0.21 -13.02
C ARG A 54 -10.51 -1.48 -13.84
N LYS A 55 -9.46 -2.15 -14.25
CA LYS A 55 -9.58 -3.42 -14.97
C LYS A 55 -10.22 -4.50 -14.14
N LEU A 56 -10.01 -4.46 -12.82
CA LEU A 56 -10.63 -5.41 -11.89
C LEU A 56 -12.02 -4.97 -11.44
N ASP A 57 -12.51 -3.85 -11.96
CA ASP A 57 -13.80 -3.29 -11.59
C ASP A 57 -13.85 -2.95 -10.09
N ILE A 58 -12.75 -2.40 -9.60
CA ILE A 58 -12.62 -1.95 -8.22
C ILE A 58 -12.44 -0.43 -8.24
N ASP A 59 -13.16 0.26 -7.36
CA ASP A 59 -12.97 1.68 -7.18
C ASP A 59 -11.70 1.90 -6.36
N PRO A 60 -10.65 2.51 -6.96
CA PRO A 60 -9.39 2.67 -6.24
C PRO A 60 -9.48 3.58 -5.03
N GLU A 61 -10.38 4.56 -5.05
CA GLU A 61 -10.56 5.44 -3.89
C GLU A 61 -11.16 4.69 -2.72
N ILE A 62 -12.13 3.83 -2.98
CA ILE A 62 -12.74 3.02 -1.93
C ILE A 62 -11.70 2.03 -1.36
N ALA A 63 -10.93 1.40 -2.24
CA ALA A 63 -9.89 0.48 -1.79
C ALA A 63 -8.87 1.19 -0.89
N LEU A 64 -8.44 2.38 -1.30
CA LEU A 64 -7.49 3.15 -0.50
C LEU A 64 -8.11 3.60 0.83
N MET A 65 -9.37 4.01 0.81
CA MET A 65 -10.08 4.42 2.02
C MET A 65 -10.12 3.29 3.05
N GLN A 66 -10.39 2.06 2.60
CA GLN A 66 -10.40 0.90 3.48
C GLN A 66 -9.02 0.63 4.07
N SER A 67 -7.98 0.79 3.25
CA SER A 67 -6.61 0.63 3.71
C SER A 67 -6.25 1.68 4.74
N ASN A 68 -6.64 2.93 4.50
CA ASN A 68 -6.39 4.02 5.44
C ASN A 68 -7.08 3.76 6.78
N LYS A 69 -8.29 3.23 6.75
CA LYS A 69 -9.02 2.90 7.97
C LYS A 69 -8.30 1.83 8.77
N LYS A 70 -7.85 0.78 8.11
CA LYS A 70 -7.09 -0.28 8.79
C LYS A 70 -5.79 0.26 9.39
N PHE A 71 -5.09 1.11 8.65
CA PHE A 71 -3.86 1.70 9.13
C PHE A 71 -4.11 2.55 10.38
N ALA A 72 -5.16 3.39 10.35
CA ALA A 72 -5.51 4.23 11.49
C ALA A 72 -5.84 3.38 12.72
N GLU A 73 -6.54 2.27 12.56
CA GLU A 73 -6.85 1.37 13.66
C GLU A 73 -5.60 0.73 14.23
N ARG A 74 -4.65 0.34 13.36
CA ARG A 74 -3.37 -0.21 13.81
C ARG A 74 -2.56 0.81 14.60
N VAL A 75 -2.52 2.04 14.12
CA VAL A 75 -1.80 3.11 14.81
C VAL A 75 -2.39 3.32 16.20
N ARG A 76 -3.72 3.38 16.31
CA ARG A 76 -4.36 3.55 17.62
C ARG A 76 -4.06 2.38 18.57
N TYR A 77 -4.07 1.16 18.04
CA TYR A 77 -3.73 -0.01 18.84
C TYR A 77 -2.29 0.06 19.36
N VAL A 78 -1.36 0.41 18.47
CA VAL A 78 0.05 0.49 18.83
C VAL A 78 0.28 1.60 19.86
N GLU A 79 -0.32 2.77 19.65
CA GLU A 79 -0.17 3.87 20.60
C GLU A 79 -0.69 3.50 21.98
N LYS A 80 -1.86 2.91 22.04
CA LYS A 80 -2.45 2.49 23.31
C LYS A 80 -1.56 1.46 24.01
N SER A 81 -1.11 0.45 23.26
CA SER A 81 -0.29 -0.60 23.85
C SER A 81 1.06 -0.09 24.32
N CYS A 82 1.69 0.80 23.56
CA CYS A 82 2.96 1.38 23.97
C CYS A 82 2.81 2.26 25.20
N ASN A 83 1.75 3.04 25.27
CA ASN A 83 1.49 3.89 26.44
C ASN A 83 1.28 3.07 27.70
N GLU A 84 0.60 1.94 27.57
CA GLU A 84 0.37 1.04 28.71
C GLU A 84 1.64 0.40 29.22
N HIS A 85 2.57 0.10 28.35
CA HIS A 85 3.76 -0.69 28.69
C HIS A 85 5.05 0.10 28.84
N SER A 86 5.15 1.26 28.22
CA SER A 86 6.38 2.02 28.23
C SER A 86 6.28 3.35 28.97
N LYS A 87 5.14 3.67 29.57
CA LYS A 87 4.89 4.89 30.33
C LYS A 87 5.31 6.15 29.57
N GLY A 88 4.93 6.20 28.31
CA GLY A 88 5.17 7.36 27.47
C GLY A 88 6.45 7.31 26.66
N LYS A 89 7.32 6.35 26.90
CA LYS A 89 8.50 6.16 26.07
C LYS A 89 8.19 5.15 24.99
N ILE A 90 8.41 5.54 23.75
CA ILE A 90 8.16 4.65 22.62
C ILE A 90 9.49 4.08 22.15
N ASP A 91 9.61 2.76 22.26
CA ASP A 91 10.77 2.01 21.81
C ASP A 91 10.41 1.34 20.49
N GLN A 92 11.33 1.33 19.55
CA GLN A 92 11.09 0.71 18.24
C GLN A 92 10.69 -0.77 18.37
N LYS A 93 11.24 -1.48 19.34
CA LYS A 93 10.88 -2.87 19.57
C LYS A 93 9.39 -3.02 19.91
N PHE A 94 8.88 -2.14 20.76
CA PHE A 94 7.45 -2.17 21.10
C PHE A 94 6.61 -1.80 19.91
N LEU A 95 7.03 -0.82 19.12
CA LEU A 95 6.30 -0.44 17.92
C LEU A 95 6.17 -1.62 16.96
N ASP A 96 7.27 -2.30 16.70
CA ASP A 96 7.29 -3.44 15.79
C ASP A 96 6.42 -4.57 16.31
N LEU A 97 6.51 -4.87 17.59
CA LEU A 97 5.75 -5.93 18.22
C LEU A 97 4.25 -5.67 18.13
N TYR A 98 3.82 -4.47 18.53
CA TYR A 98 2.40 -4.15 18.56
C TYR A 98 1.84 -3.95 17.16
N TRP A 99 2.65 -3.50 16.23
CA TRP A 99 2.25 -3.42 14.84
C TRP A 99 1.93 -4.81 14.28
N ALA A 100 2.80 -5.79 14.57
CA ALA A 100 2.57 -7.16 14.16
C ALA A 100 1.30 -7.73 14.80
N ARG A 101 1.09 -7.45 16.10
CA ARG A 101 -0.12 -7.90 16.80
C ARG A 101 -1.38 -7.26 16.22
N SER A 102 -1.31 -5.98 15.84
CA SER A 102 -2.47 -5.30 15.28
C SER A 102 -2.88 -5.93 13.96
N LYS A 103 -1.92 -6.39 13.17
CA LYS A 103 -2.23 -7.09 11.93
C LYS A 103 -2.93 -8.41 12.18
N GLU A 104 -2.50 -9.15 13.20
CA GLU A 104 -3.14 -10.41 13.56
C GLU A 104 -4.59 -10.22 13.98
N GLU A 105 -4.85 -9.17 14.77
CA GLU A 105 -6.20 -8.91 15.27
C GLU A 105 -7.14 -8.40 14.17
N GLN A 106 -6.61 -7.84 13.11
CA GLN A 106 -7.41 -7.37 11.99
C GLN A 106 -7.61 -8.43 10.91
N LEU A 107 -7.01 -9.58 11.11
CA LEU A 107 -7.15 -10.61 10.13
C LEU A 107 -8.56 -11.10 10.07
N ASP A 108 -8.98 -11.20 8.96
CA ASP A 108 -10.23 -11.76 8.74
C ASP A 108 -10.63 -11.75 7.47
#